data_6e2c77df909c3c06958563b9a0b77d9f
#
_entry.id   6e2c77df909c3c06958563b9a0b77d9f
#
_cell.length_a   1.000
_cell.length_b   1.000
_cell.length_c   1.000
_cell.angle_alpha   90.00
_cell.angle_beta   90.00
_cell.angle_gamma   90.00
#
_symmetry.space_group_name_H-M   'P 1'
#
loop_
_entity.id
_entity.type
_entity.pdbx_description
1 polymer ?
#
loop_
_entity_poly.entity_id
_entity_poly.type
_entity_poly.pdbx_seq_one_letter_code
_entity_poly.pdbx_strand_id
1 'polypeptide(L)'
;MPSFRADDLVYSNRLDQLGYLGASIEHYKTWSSRIIIELFMMFFSKHFLLWKFVNSIIMLGTVLMICKYVFEKLDGKNVLLVTSVYCLVPLTVMGETGWESTTLNYQWSVSFCLFAFFPFFQRLKGRAITPSIYWFSLPFLIFAANQEQVNACYFTLTAIITGYLLYKRKYHRLLILPLLISFIELLFLLTTPGNVIRTSQEISKWFPQYDQFGFITKLDLGISSFGKPFFLDTNVLFLLLFLFVFLLSYNKCKNYYGCLLSAIPFFLNLIIYLGNTMGESFIHIRGNSRAQIWDSSHLTKLFTDTGTKLALTRPGSWLATLLVLGLLACLLLGIYLSFDNKKTASFLILLMMMGACSRIIMGFSPTIWASGMRTYYILYIVVGILVLMLVKELLKTWNPKKAELVQFSLTMLGIGTIVLTIINR
;
A
#
# COMPACT_ATOMS: atom_id res chain seq x y z
N MET A 1 0.26 -23.76 -5.77
CA MET A 1 -0.77 -22.80 -5.43
C MET A 1 -1.23 -23.03 -4.00
N PRO A 2 -1.53 -22.00 -3.23
CA PRO A 2 -1.88 -22.18 -1.82
C PRO A 2 -3.12 -23.05 -1.68
N SER A 3 -3.02 -23.95 -0.73
CA SER A 3 -4.12 -24.73 -0.20
C SER A 3 -4.92 -23.87 0.80
N PHE A 4 -6.14 -24.25 1.04
CA PHE A 4 -6.95 -23.76 2.16
C PHE A 4 -6.16 -23.84 3.46
N ARG A 5 -6.10 -22.73 4.22
CA ARG A 5 -5.38 -22.69 5.51
C ARG A 5 -5.87 -21.55 6.40
N ALA A 6 -5.61 -21.70 7.70
CA ALA A 6 -5.87 -20.67 8.71
C ALA A 6 -7.28 -20.06 8.58
N ASP A 7 -7.40 -18.77 8.32
CA ASP A 7 -8.68 -18.07 8.25
C ASP A 7 -9.63 -18.63 7.17
N ASP A 8 -9.10 -19.16 6.05
CA ASP A 8 -9.93 -19.78 4.99
C ASP A 8 -10.76 -20.95 5.55
N LEU A 9 -10.14 -21.80 6.40
CA LEU A 9 -10.81 -22.90 7.06
C LEU A 9 -11.84 -22.43 8.09
N VAL A 10 -11.53 -21.34 8.80
CA VAL A 10 -12.44 -20.76 9.81
C VAL A 10 -13.75 -20.31 9.14
N TYR A 11 -13.66 -19.58 8.02
CA TYR A 11 -14.84 -19.13 7.29
C TYR A 11 -15.65 -20.28 6.69
N SER A 12 -14.98 -21.32 6.17
CA SER A 12 -15.66 -22.52 5.67
C SER A 12 -16.45 -23.25 6.75
N ASN A 13 -15.84 -23.48 7.93
CA ASN A 13 -16.48 -24.17 9.05
C ASN A 13 -17.64 -23.35 9.65
N ARG A 14 -17.47 -22.03 9.76
CA ARG A 14 -18.50 -21.13 10.27
C ARG A 14 -19.74 -21.13 9.38
N LEU A 15 -19.56 -21.15 8.05
CA LEU A 15 -20.66 -21.29 7.11
C LEU A 15 -21.45 -22.59 7.32
N ASP A 16 -20.75 -23.71 7.54
CA ASP A 16 -21.38 -25.01 7.75
C ASP A 16 -22.22 -25.06 9.04
N GLN A 17 -21.76 -24.34 10.07
CA GLN A 17 -22.43 -24.35 11.39
C GLN A 17 -23.62 -23.39 11.46
N LEU A 18 -23.53 -22.20 10.90
CA LEU A 18 -24.45 -21.09 11.14
C LEU A 18 -25.17 -20.58 9.88
N GLY A 19 -24.76 -21.02 8.69
CA GLY A 19 -25.20 -20.44 7.42
C GLY A 19 -24.73 -18.99 7.22
N TYR A 20 -25.01 -18.39 6.07
CA TYR A 20 -24.53 -17.05 5.72
C TYR A 20 -25.00 -15.97 6.70
N LEU A 21 -26.31 -15.90 6.98
CA LEU A 21 -26.88 -14.86 7.84
C LEU A 21 -26.46 -15.03 9.31
N GLY A 22 -26.52 -16.26 9.83
CA GLY A 22 -26.12 -16.54 11.21
C GLY A 22 -24.67 -16.20 11.47
N ALA A 23 -23.77 -16.63 10.58
CA ALA A 23 -22.35 -16.35 10.67
C ALA A 23 -22.05 -14.84 10.58
N SER A 24 -22.72 -14.11 9.68
CA SER A 24 -22.52 -12.66 9.54
C SER A 24 -23.01 -11.88 10.76
N ILE A 25 -24.17 -12.25 11.33
CA ILE A 25 -24.73 -11.60 12.53
C ILE A 25 -23.84 -11.88 13.75
N GLU A 26 -23.40 -13.13 13.92
CA GLU A 26 -22.50 -13.50 15.01
C GLU A 26 -21.19 -12.69 14.91
N HIS A 27 -20.61 -12.64 13.71
CA HIS A 27 -19.32 -11.97 13.49
C HIS A 27 -19.44 -10.45 13.69
N TYR A 28 -20.53 -9.83 13.25
CA TYR A 28 -20.83 -8.43 13.53
C TYR A 28 -20.85 -8.12 15.03
N LYS A 29 -21.47 -9.01 15.82
CA LYS A 29 -21.60 -8.83 17.26
C LYS A 29 -20.30 -9.09 18.02
N THR A 30 -19.46 -9.99 17.53
CA THR A 30 -18.32 -10.52 18.30
C THR A 30 -16.95 -10.16 17.75
N TRP A 31 -16.84 -9.75 16.44
CA TRP A 31 -15.53 -9.67 15.81
C TRP A 31 -15.32 -8.48 14.87
N SER A 32 -16.15 -8.30 13.83
CA SER A 32 -15.81 -7.42 12.71
C SER A 32 -17.03 -6.81 12.03
N SER A 33 -16.83 -5.61 11.47
CA SER A 33 -17.79 -4.90 10.62
C SER A 33 -17.78 -5.35 9.15
N ARG A 34 -16.87 -6.23 8.74
CA ARG A 34 -16.61 -6.59 7.32
C ARG A 34 -17.63 -7.57 6.75
N ILE A 35 -18.91 -7.36 6.99
CA ILE A 35 -20.00 -8.29 6.65
C ILE A 35 -19.97 -8.66 5.18
N ILE A 36 -19.81 -7.68 4.27
CA ILE A 36 -19.86 -7.92 2.82
C ILE A 36 -18.66 -8.75 2.37
N ILE A 37 -17.44 -8.39 2.81
CA ILE A 37 -16.23 -9.15 2.49
C ILE A 37 -16.34 -10.58 3.00
N GLU A 38 -16.88 -10.77 4.20
CA GLU A 38 -17.04 -12.09 4.85
C GLU A 38 -18.07 -12.97 4.16
N LEU A 39 -19.15 -12.40 3.64
CA LEU A 39 -20.08 -13.13 2.79
C LEU A 39 -19.41 -13.72 1.55
N PHE A 40 -18.55 -12.92 0.89
CA PHE A 40 -17.75 -13.39 -0.24
C PHE A 40 -16.71 -14.43 0.19
N MET A 41 -16.06 -14.27 1.36
CA MET A 41 -15.11 -15.27 1.88
C MET A 41 -15.81 -16.60 2.16
N MET A 42 -16.97 -16.60 2.80
CA MET A 42 -17.77 -17.81 3.03
C MET A 42 -18.20 -18.46 1.72
N PHE A 43 -18.62 -17.67 0.72
CA PHE A 43 -19.00 -18.20 -0.58
C PHE A 43 -17.80 -18.86 -1.31
N PHE A 44 -16.68 -18.17 -1.40
CA PHE A 44 -15.52 -18.67 -2.13
C PHE A 44 -14.79 -19.79 -1.37
N SER A 45 -14.93 -19.85 -0.04
CA SER A 45 -14.41 -20.98 0.74
C SER A 45 -15.02 -22.32 0.31
N LYS A 46 -16.25 -22.32 -0.23
CA LYS A 46 -16.88 -23.51 -0.83
C LYS A 46 -16.63 -23.65 -2.34
N HIS A 47 -16.17 -22.57 -2.99
CA HIS A 47 -15.97 -22.50 -4.44
C HIS A 47 -14.56 -22.04 -4.80
N PHE A 48 -13.55 -22.69 -4.24
CA PHE A 48 -12.15 -22.27 -4.32
C PHE A 48 -11.59 -22.18 -5.75
N LEU A 49 -12.01 -23.07 -6.67
CA LEU A 49 -11.61 -22.98 -8.07
C LEU A 49 -12.20 -21.74 -8.75
N LEU A 50 -13.45 -21.42 -8.44
CA LEU A 50 -14.09 -20.19 -8.94
C LEU A 50 -13.37 -18.95 -8.39
N TRP A 51 -12.99 -18.96 -7.11
CA TRP A 51 -12.18 -17.89 -6.54
C TRP A 51 -10.87 -17.68 -7.32
N LYS A 52 -10.12 -18.72 -7.64
CA LYS A 52 -8.88 -18.59 -8.41
C LYS A 52 -9.10 -17.90 -9.75
N PHE A 53 -10.16 -18.27 -10.46
CA PHE A 53 -10.51 -17.67 -11.74
C PHE A 53 -10.92 -16.21 -11.59
N VAL A 54 -11.83 -15.90 -10.67
CA VAL A 54 -12.29 -14.52 -10.40
C VAL A 54 -11.15 -13.64 -9.90
N ASN A 55 -10.30 -14.15 -9.01
CA ASN A 55 -9.13 -13.43 -8.52
C ASN A 55 -8.17 -13.04 -9.67
N SER A 56 -7.95 -13.95 -10.63
CA SER A 56 -7.11 -13.65 -11.80
C SER A 56 -7.70 -12.53 -12.67
N ILE A 57 -9.02 -12.51 -12.84
CA ILE A 57 -9.74 -11.45 -13.57
C ILE A 57 -9.60 -10.11 -12.82
N ILE A 58 -9.76 -10.09 -11.49
CA ILE A 58 -9.63 -8.88 -10.68
C ILE A 58 -8.20 -8.35 -10.74
N MET A 59 -7.19 -9.23 -10.66
CA MET A 59 -5.78 -8.81 -10.82
C MET A 59 -5.53 -8.17 -12.18
N LEU A 60 -6.01 -8.79 -13.26
CA LEU A 60 -5.92 -8.21 -14.61
C LEU A 60 -6.65 -6.88 -14.68
N GLY A 61 -7.86 -6.80 -14.17
CA GLY A 61 -8.63 -5.55 -14.08
C GLY A 61 -7.88 -4.44 -13.32
N THR A 62 -7.20 -4.80 -12.23
CA THR A 62 -6.37 -3.86 -11.46
C THR A 62 -5.24 -3.29 -12.32
N VAL A 63 -4.51 -4.14 -13.04
CA VAL A 63 -3.46 -3.72 -13.98
C VAL A 63 -4.03 -2.78 -15.04
N LEU A 64 -5.16 -3.12 -15.65
CA LEU A 64 -5.81 -2.29 -16.68
C LEU A 64 -6.26 -0.94 -16.12
N MET A 65 -6.79 -0.90 -14.88
CA MET A 65 -7.18 0.36 -14.23
C MET A 65 -5.97 1.23 -13.91
N ILE A 66 -4.90 0.68 -13.37
CA ILE A 66 -3.65 1.42 -13.14
C ILE A 66 -3.10 1.94 -14.48
N CYS A 67 -3.10 1.12 -15.54
CA CYS A 67 -2.71 1.54 -16.88
C CYS A 67 -3.55 2.72 -17.37
N LYS A 68 -4.87 2.67 -17.17
CA LYS A 68 -5.81 3.75 -17.54
C LYS A 68 -5.54 5.04 -16.77
N TYR A 69 -5.23 4.95 -15.48
CA TYR A 69 -4.91 6.12 -14.65
C TYR A 69 -3.58 6.77 -15.04
N VAL A 70 -2.57 5.96 -15.29
CA VAL A 70 -1.22 6.45 -15.60
C VAL A 70 -1.10 6.89 -17.06
N PHE A 71 -1.42 6.01 -18.00
CA PHE A 71 -1.14 6.23 -19.42
C PHE A 71 -2.34 6.72 -20.23
N GLU A 72 -3.55 6.53 -19.73
CA GLU A 72 -4.84 6.84 -20.41
C GLU A 72 -5.08 5.99 -21.68
N LYS A 73 -4.10 5.21 -22.12
CA LYS A 73 -4.14 4.30 -23.26
C LYS A 73 -3.85 2.87 -22.80
N LEU A 74 -4.60 1.92 -23.34
CA LEU A 74 -4.47 0.49 -23.06
C LEU A 74 -3.81 -0.21 -24.26
N ASP A 75 -2.57 0.16 -24.56
CA ASP A 75 -1.74 -0.53 -25.55
C ASP A 75 -0.87 -1.60 -24.89
N GLY A 76 -0.39 -2.57 -25.68
CA GLY A 76 0.36 -3.71 -25.15
C GLY A 76 1.64 -3.32 -24.40
N LYS A 77 2.33 -2.26 -24.84
CA LYS A 77 3.57 -1.79 -24.18
C LYS A 77 3.28 -1.22 -22.80
N ASN A 78 2.24 -0.38 -22.67
CA ASN A 78 1.84 0.20 -21.40
C ASN A 78 1.30 -0.87 -20.44
N VAL A 79 0.48 -1.79 -20.94
CA VAL A 79 -0.05 -2.91 -20.13
C VAL A 79 1.10 -3.78 -19.62
N LEU A 80 2.05 -4.14 -20.47
CA LEU A 80 3.24 -4.92 -20.08
C LEU A 80 4.05 -4.20 -19.00
N LEU A 81 4.30 -2.91 -19.16
CA LEU A 81 5.05 -2.12 -18.17
C LEU A 81 4.32 -2.06 -16.81
N VAL A 82 3.00 -1.85 -16.82
CA VAL A 82 2.19 -1.86 -15.59
C VAL A 82 2.21 -3.23 -14.95
N THR A 83 2.04 -4.30 -15.73
CA THR A 83 2.12 -5.69 -15.23
C THR A 83 3.47 -5.95 -14.58
N SER A 84 4.56 -5.51 -15.21
CA SER A 84 5.91 -5.70 -14.69
C SER A 84 6.10 -5.02 -13.33
N VAL A 85 5.65 -3.77 -13.19
CA VAL A 85 5.72 -3.04 -11.91
C VAL A 85 4.77 -3.64 -10.87
N TYR A 86 3.58 -4.09 -11.27
CA TYR A 86 2.64 -4.77 -10.37
C TYR A 86 3.23 -6.09 -9.83
N CYS A 87 3.99 -6.82 -10.62
CA CYS A 87 4.66 -8.04 -10.21
C CYS A 87 5.82 -7.82 -9.23
N LEU A 88 6.29 -6.57 -9.04
CA LEU A 88 7.26 -6.24 -8.00
C LEU A 88 6.63 -6.17 -6.60
N VAL A 89 5.30 -6.18 -6.49
CA VAL A 89 4.62 -6.32 -5.21
C VAL A 89 4.84 -7.75 -4.69
N PRO A 90 5.46 -7.94 -3.51
CA PRO A 90 5.76 -9.27 -3.02
C PRO A 90 4.50 -10.10 -2.79
N LEU A 91 4.38 -11.25 -3.45
CA LEU A 91 3.23 -12.15 -3.26
C LEU A 91 3.16 -12.73 -1.84
N THR A 92 4.28 -12.76 -1.11
CA THR A 92 4.33 -13.15 0.30
C THR A 92 3.44 -12.28 1.18
N VAL A 93 3.22 -11.02 0.79
CA VAL A 93 2.29 -10.09 1.47
C VAL A 93 0.89 -10.68 1.60
N MET A 94 0.46 -11.54 0.67
CA MET A 94 -0.87 -12.14 0.66
C MET A 94 -0.95 -13.49 1.40
N GLY A 95 0.15 -14.02 1.93
CA GLY A 95 0.24 -15.41 2.37
C GLY A 95 0.14 -15.70 3.86
N GLU A 96 0.02 -14.72 4.74
CA GLU A 96 0.24 -14.91 6.18
C GLU A 96 -0.93 -15.58 6.92
N THR A 97 -2.18 -15.25 6.63
CA THR A 97 -3.35 -15.74 7.40
C THR A 97 -4.32 -16.60 6.63
N GLY A 98 -4.09 -16.80 5.37
CA GLY A 98 -4.98 -17.46 4.41
C GLY A 98 -4.93 -16.70 3.11
N TRP A 99 -4.76 -17.43 2.03
CA TRP A 99 -4.56 -16.79 0.73
C TRP A 99 -5.85 -16.16 0.20
N GLU A 100 -6.96 -16.86 0.36
CA GLU A 100 -8.27 -16.36 -0.03
C GLU A 100 -8.69 -15.19 0.87
N SER A 101 -8.71 -15.40 2.18
CA SER A 101 -9.11 -14.39 3.16
C SER A 101 -8.29 -13.12 3.04
N THR A 102 -6.97 -13.24 2.82
CA THR A 102 -6.09 -12.08 2.67
C THR A 102 -6.31 -11.36 1.33
N THR A 103 -6.53 -12.09 0.24
CA THR A 103 -6.78 -11.45 -1.06
C THR A 103 -8.10 -10.69 -1.07
N LEU A 104 -9.19 -11.22 -0.51
CA LEU A 104 -10.47 -10.53 -0.44
C LEU A 104 -10.38 -9.27 0.43
N ASN A 105 -9.74 -9.38 1.61
CA ASN A 105 -9.63 -8.26 2.54
C ASN A 105 -8.74 -7.12 2.03
N TYR A 106 -7.64 -7.41 1.32
CA TYR A 106 -6.67 -6.40 0.95
C TYR A 106 -6.59 -6.16 -0.55
N GLN A 107 -6.32 -7.20 -1.34
CA GLN A 107 -6.14 -7.06 -2.79
C GLN A 107 -7.44 -6.64 -3.48
N TRP A 108 -8.57 -7.36 -3.23
CA TRP A 108 -9.85 -7.05 -3.86
C TRP A 108 -10.36 -5.69 -3.39
N SER A 109 -10.26 -5.39 -2.09
CA SER A 109 -10.70 -4.11 -1.55
C SER A 109 -9.98 -2.94 -2.21
N VAL A 110 -8.64 -3.02 -2.37
CA VAL A 110 -7.86 -1.99 -3.07
C VAL A 110 -8.16 -1.95 -4.57
N SER A 111 -8.31 -3.11 -5.22
CA SER A 111 -8.68 -3.20 -6.64
C SER A 111 -10.03 -2.54 -6.89
N PHE A 112 -11.02 -2.86 -6.08
CA PHE A 112 -12.36 -2.29 -6.18
C PHE A 112 -12.39 -0.80 -5.82
N CYS A 113 -11.56 -0.36 -4.88
CA CYS A 113 -11.34 1.07 -4.62
C CYS A 113 -10.85 1.81 -5.88
N LEU A 114 -9.92 1.22 -6.64
CA LEU A 114 -9.48 1.79 -7.91
C LEU A 114 -10.66 1.88 -8.90
N PHE A 115 -11.47 0.84 -9.07
CA PHE A 115 -12.66 0.91 -9.94
C PHE A 115 -13.66 1.98 -9.46
N ALA A 116 -13.91 2.05 -8.16
CA ALA A 116 -14.81 3.04 -7.56
C ALA A 116 -14.34 4.49 -7.71
N PHE A 117 -13.04 4.72 -7.82
CA PHE A 117 -12.43 6.04 -7.97
C PHE A 117 -12.59 6.61 -9.39
N PHE A 118 -12.94 5.82 -10.41
CA PHE A 118 -12.91 6.23 -11.80
C PHE A 118 -13.80 7.45 -12.14
N PRO A 119 -15.01 7.64 -11.60
CA PRO A 119 -15.80 8.86 -11.81
C PRO A 119 -15.07 10.14 -11.34
N PHE A 120 -14.36 10.09 -10.22
CA PHE A 120 -13.55 11.22 -9.75
C PHE A 120 -12.39 11.52 -10.71
N PHE A 121 -11.73 10.47 -11.22
CA PHE A 121 -10.69 10.63 -12.23
C PHE A 121 -11.20 11.29 -13.50
N GLN A 122 -12.37 10.90 -14.00
CA GLN A 122 -12.99 11.56 -15.17
C GLN A 122 -13.16 13.07 -14.92
N ARG A 123 -13.68 13.45 -13.75
CA ARG A 123 -13.87 14.88 -13.41
C ARG A 123 -12.56 15.62 -13.22
N LEU A 124 -11.54 15.03 -12.62
CA LEU A 124 -10.21 15.61 -12.52
C LEU A 124 -9.59 15.91 -13.90
N LYS A 125 -9.89 15.05 -14.89
CA LYS A 125 -9.48 15.22 -16.29
C LYS A 125 -10.39 16.17 -17.08
N GLY A 126 -11.40 16.77 -16.45
CA GLY A 126 -12.36 17.64 -17.10
C GLY A 126 -13.36 16.92 -18.02
N ARG A 127 -13.45 15.58 -17.92
CA ARG A 127 -14.37 14.76 -18.73
C ARG A 127 -15.75 14.66 -18.07
N ALA A 128 -16.78 14.40 -18.87
CA ALA A 128 -18.10 14.06 -18.35
C ALA A 128 -18.05 12.70 -17.63
N ILE A 129 -18.87 12.54 -16.59
CA ILE A 129 -19.06 11.26 -15.93
C ILE A 129 -19.94 10.40 -16.83
N THR A 130 -19.44 9.24 -17.23
CA THR A 130 -20.20 8.28 -18.03
C THR A 130 -21.21 7.56 -17.12
N PRO A 131 -22.53 7.67 -17.34
CA PRO A 131 -23.54 7.14 -16.43
C PRO A 131 -23.40 5.62 -16.17
N SER A 132 -23.20 4.83 -17.23
CA SER A 132 -23.02 3.38 -17.08
C SER A 132 -21.82 3.02 -16.19
N ILE A 133 -20.67 3.67 -16.41
CA ILE A 133 -19.47 3.46 -15.61
C ILE A 133 -19.69 3.93 -14.16
N TYR A 134 -20.41 5.03 -13.97
CA TYR A 134 -20.74 5.54 -12.64
C TYR A 134 -21.54 4.51 -11.84
N TRP A 135 -22.67 4.01 -12.37
CA TRP A 135 -23.50 3.05 -11.69
C TRP A 135 -22.77 1.72 -11.48
N PHE A 136 -21.95 1.30 -12.43
CA PHE A 136 -21.11 0.11 -12.31
C PHE A 136 -20.03 0.26 -11.23
N SER A 137 -19.56 1.47 -10.93
CA SER A 137 -18.54 1.71 -9.90
C SER A 137 -19.07 1.60 -8.47
N LEU A 138 -20.38 1.78 -8.22
CA LEU A 138 -20.95 1.77 -6.87
C LEU A 138 -20.89 0.42 -6.16
N PRO A 139 -21.20 -0.73 -6.79
CA PRO A 139 -21.00 -2.04 -6.14
C PRO A 139 -19.56 -2.29 -5.70
N PHE A 140 -18.58 -1.85 -6.50
CA PHE A 140 -17.17 -1.93 -6.13
C PHE A 140 -16.84 -1.05 -4.93
N LEU A 141 -17.46 0.14 -4.85
CA LEU A 141 -17.31 1.00 -3.68
C LEU A 141 -17.86 0.35 -2.42
N ILE A 142 -19.06 -0.23 -2.48
CA ILE A 142 -19.70 -0.89 -1.35
C ILE A 142 -18.81 -2.01 -0.80
N PHE A 143 -18.22 -2.84 -1.67
CA PHE A 143 -17.27 -3.85 -1.25
C PHE A 143 -15.99 -3.23 -0.65
N ALA A 144 -15.36 -2.28 -1.35
CA ALA A 144 -14.12 -1.66 -0.92
C ALA A 144 -14.25 -0.89 0.40
N ALA A 145 -15.38 -0.20 0.58
CA ALA A 145 -15.69 0.58 1.77
C ALA A 145 -15.91 -0.29 3.02
N ASN A 146 -16.20 -1.57 2.84
CA ASN A 146 -16.34 -2.52 3.94
C ASN A 146 -14.99 -2.91 4.60
N GLN A 147 -13.85 -2.46 4.04
CA GLN A 147 -12.53 -2.60 4.64
C GLN A 147 -12.06 -1.24 5.18
N GLU A 148 -11.78 -1.15 6.48
CA GLU A 148 -11.58 0.09 7.25
C GLU A 148 -10.48 0.98 6.66
N GLN A 149 -9.31 0.40 6.40
CA GLN A 149 -8.12 1.11 5.94
C GLN A 149 -8.31 1.64 4.50
N VAL A 150 -8.93 0.84 3.62
CA VAL A 150 -9.24 1.22 2.24
C VAL A 150 -10.29 2.31 2.22
N ASN A 151 -11.36 2.17 3.02
CA ASN A 151 -12.43 3.15 3.09
C ASN A 151 -11.93 4.51 3.63
N ALA A 152 -11.10 4.51 4.68
CA ALA A 152 -10.50 5.74 5.20
C ALA A 152 -9.65 6.45 4.12
N CYS A 153 -8.85 5.71 3.34
CA CYS A 153 -8.09 6.25 2.23
C CYS A 153 -9.00 6.78 1.11
N TYR A 154 -10.02 6.02 0.72
CA TYR A 154 -10.96 6.43 -0.32
C TYR A 154 -11.72 7.69 0.06
N PHE A 155 -12.31 7.71 1.26
CA PHE A 155 -13.05 8.88 1.77
C PHE A 155 -12.17 10.13 1.82
N THR A 156 -10.99 10.02 2.42
CA THR A 156 -10.06 11.16 2.54
C THR A 156 -9.65 11.70 1.17
N LEU A 157 -9.27 10.83 0.24
CA LEU A 157 -8.87 11.24 -1.11
C LEU A 157 -10.03 11.91 -1.86
N THR A 158 -11.21 11.27 -1.85
CA THR A 158 -12.37 11.78 -2.59
C THR A 158 -12.96 13.03 -1.96
N ALA A 159 -12.89 13.20 -0.64
CA ALA A 159 -13.27 14.44 0.04
C ALA A 159 -12.34 15.61 -0.34
N ILE A 160 -11.02 15.40 -0.34
CA ILE A 160 -10.05 16.42 -0.77
C ILE A 160 -10.27 16.79 -2.25
N ILE A 161 -10.48 15.79 -3.12
CA ILE A 161 -10.74 16.03 -4.54
C ILE A 161 -12.06 16.78 -4.72
N THR A 162 -13.10 16.43 -3.98
CA THR A 162 -14.39 17.14 -4.03
C THR A 162 -14.23 18.60 -3.62
N GLY A 163 -13.51 18.87 -2.53
CA GLY A 163 -13.18 20.23 -2.10
C GLY A 163 -12.43 21.02 -3.20
N TYR A 164 -11.45 20.37 -3.85
CA TYR A 164 -10.73 20.96 -4.98
C TYR A 164 -11.66 21.25 -6.18
N LEU A 165 -12.54 20.31 -6.53
CA LEU A 165 -13.49 20.48 -7.65
C LEU A 165 -14.53 21.56 -7.35
N LEU A 166 -14.99 21.68 -6.10
CA LEU A 166 -15.86 22.79 -5.65
C LEU A 166 -15.15 24.13 -5.77
N TYR A 167 -13.94 24.24 -5.26
CA TYR A 167 -13.11 25.46 -5.38
C TYR A 167 -12.91 25.87 -6.85
N LYS A 168 -12.71 24.91 -7.75
CA LYS A 168 -12.55 25.14 -9.20
C LYS A 168 -13.88 25.31 -9.96
N ARG A 169 -15.04 25.25 -9.29
CA ARG A 169 -16.39 25.27 -9.89
C ARG A 169 -16.59 24.19 -10.96
N LYS A 170 -15.92 23.02 -10.79
CA LYS A 170 -15.98 21.85 -11.69
C LYS A 170 -16.67 20.65 -11.05
N TYR A 171 -17.30 20.85 -9.90
CA TYR A 171 -17.99 19.81 -9.18
C TYR A 171 -19.17 19.24 -9.98
N HIS A 172 -19.49 17.98 -9.76
CA HIS A 172 -20.65 17.31 -10.35
C HIS A 172 -21.43 16.58 -9.25
N ARG A 173 -22.75 16.81 -9.19
CA ARG A 173 -23.62 16.32 -8.11
C ARG A 173 -23.59 14.80 -7.90
N LEU A 174 -23.34 14.02 -8.95
CA LEU A 174 -23.22 12.57 -8.84
C LEU A 174 -22.09 12.12 -7.88
N LEU A 175 -21.04 12.93 -7.69
CA LEU A 175 -19.94 12.58 -6.80
C LEU A 175 -20.30 12.63 -5.30
N ILE A 176 -21.49 13.14 -4.95
CA ILE A 176 -21.93 13.17 -3.55
C ILE A 176 -22.29 11.78 -3.05
N LEU A 177 -22.92 10.94 -3.88
CA LEU A 177 -23.36 9.61 -3.46
C LEU A 177 -22.19 8.68 -3.07
N PRO A 178 -21.10 8.57 -3.85
CA PRO A 178 -19.93 7.81 -3.40
C PRO A 178 -19.33 8.30 -2.09
N LEU A 179 -19.31 9.63 -1.85
CA LEU A 179 -18.87 10.19 -0.58
C LEU A 179 -19.80 9.81 0.57
N LEU A 180 -21.11 9.87 0.36
CA LEU A 180 -22.08 9.49 1.37
C LEU A 180 -22.01 8.00 1.71
N ILE A 181 -21.89 7.13 0.70
CA ILE A 181 -21.71 5.69 0.91
C ILE A 181 -20.46 5.45 1.78
N SER A 182 -19.32 6.02 1.39
CA SER A 182 -18.07 5.87 2.12
C SER A 182 -18.16 6.42 3.54
N PHE A 183 -18.82 7.56 3.75
CA PHE A 183 -19.03 8.15 5.08
C PHE A 183 -19.93 7.28 5.97
N ILE A 184 -21.04 6.79 5.42
CA ILE A 184 -21.96 5.90 6.17
C ILE A 184 -21.25 4.62 6.59
N GLU A 185 -20.46 4.03 5.67
CA GLU A 185 -19.64 2.85 5.99
C GLU A 185 -18.59 3.15 7.07
N LEU A 186 -17.95 4.32 7.07
CA LEU A 186 -17.04 4.71 8.15
C LEU A 186 -17.78 4.79 9.51
N LEU A 187 -18.97 5.37 9.54
CA LEU A 187 -19.78 5.40 10.76
C LEU A 187 -20.15 3.98 11.21
N PHE A 188 -20.56 3.12 10.27
CA PHE A 188 -20.88 1.72 10.56
C PHE A 188 -19.66 0.97 11.14
N LEU A 189 -18.47 1.14 10.56
CA LEU A 189 -17.21 0.56 11.05
C LEU A 189 -16.89 1.01 12.49
N LEU A 190 -17.10 2.30 12.79
CA LEU A 190 -16.82 2.86 14.12
C LEU A 190 -17.81 2.43 15.20
N THR A 191 -19.06 2.14 14.81
CA THR A 191 -20.14 1.79 15.75
C THR A 191 -20.34 0.28 15.93
N THR A 192 -19.58 -0.54 15.22
CA THR A 192 -19.71 -2.01 15.28
C THR A 192 -19.26 -2.56 16.63
N PRO A 193 -20.14 -3.26 17.37
CA PRO A 193 -19.84 -3.77 18.71
C PRO A 193 -18.71 -4.80 18.71
N GLY A 194 -18.64 -5.64 17.68
CA GLY A 194 -17.60 -6.67 17.55
C GLY A 194 -16.19 -6.10 17.53
N ASN A 195 -15.97 -4.88 17.00
CA ASN A 195 -14.66 -4.24 16.99
C ASN A 195 -14.10 -3.98 18.40
N VAL A 196 -14.95 -3.65 19.36
CA VAL A 196 -14.55 -3.44 20.77
C VAL A 196 -14.13 -4.76 21.40
N ILE A 197 -14.93 -5.81 21.23
CA ILE A 197 -14.65 -7.15 21.76
C ILE A 197 -13.34 -7.69 21.14
N ARG A 198 -13.22 -7.61 19.83
CA ARG A 198 -11.99 -8.01 19.11
C ARG A 198 -10.77 -7.27 19.65
N THR A 199 -10.85 -5.96 19.82
CA THR A 199 -9.72 -5.16 20.28
C THR A 199 -9.20 -5.65 21.64
N SER A 200 -10.08 -5.93 22.60
CA SER A 200 -9.67 -6.44 23.92
C SER A 200 -9.05 -7.83 23.85
N GLN A 201 -9.58 -8.72 23.01
CA GLN A 201 -9.00 -10.06 22.78
C GLN A 201 -7.64 -9.98 22.09
N GLU A 202 -7.50 -9.13 21.09
CA GLU A 202 -6.24 -8.94 20.34
C GLU A 202 -5.15 -8.32 21.22
N ILE A 203 -5.50 -7.40 22.12
CA ILE A 203 -4.57 -6.84 23.12
C ILE A 203 -4.02 -7.94 24.00
N SER A 204 -4.90 -8.73 24.62
CA SER A 204 -4.48 -9.81 25.53
C SER A 204 -3.64 -10.87 24.84
N LYS A 205 -3.90 -11.14 23.55
CA LYS A 205 -3.22 -12.18 22.78
C LYS A 205 -1.89 -11.75 22.18
N TRP A 206 -1.84 -10.55 21.59
CA TRP A 206 -0.72 -10.14 20.75
C TRP A 206 0.12 -9.01 21.33
N PHE A 207 -0.48 -8.11 22.12
CA PHE A 207 0.20 -6.93 22.60
C PHE A 207 -0.32 -6.46 23.97
N PRO A 208 -0.08 -7.21 25.06
CA PRO A 208 -0.66 -6.95 26.40
C PRO A 208 -0.37 -5.54 26.95
N GLN A 209 0.73 -4.90 26.55
CA GLN A 209 1.09 -3.56 27.04
C GLN A 209 0.41 -2.43 26.26
N TYR A 210 -0.33 -2.75 25.20
CA TYR A 210 -0.88 -1.74 24.26
C TYR A 210 -1.81 -0.72 24.91
N ASP A 211 -2.56 -1.12 25.94
CA ASP A 211 -3.46 -0.23 26.66
C ASP A 211 -2.73 0.87 27.46
N GLN A 212 -1.46 0.63 27.80
CA GLN A 212 -0.62 1.60 28.52
C GLN A 212 -0.07 2.68 27.59
N PHE A 213 -0.21 2.53 26.26
CA PHE A 213 0.37 3.46 25.31
C PHE A 213 -0.53 4.68 25.10
N GLY A 214 0.03 5.86 25.33
CA GLY A 214 -0.59 7.13 24.96
C GLY A 214 -0.57 7.38 23.45
N PHE A 215 -1.26 8.44 23.04
CA PHE A 215 -1.37 8.84 21.63
C PHE A 215 -0.01 8.97 20.91
N ILE A 216 0.96 9.63 21.55
CA ILE A 216 2.30 9.86 20.97
C ILE A 216 3.04 8.54 20.76
N THR A 217 2.97 7.63 21.72
CA THR A 217 3.60 6.30 21.61
C THR A 217 2.97 5.47 20.48
N LYS A 218 1.64 5.51 20.35
CA LYS A 218 0.93 4.85 19.25
C LYS A 218 1.28 5.46 17.88
N LEU A 219 1.44 6.77 17.82
CA LEU A 219 1.88 7.45 16.60
C LEU A 219 3.32 7.07 16.24
N ASP A 220 4.24 7.05 17.20
CA ASP A 220 5.63 6.63 17.01
C ASP A 220 5.72 5.17 16.54
N LEU A 221 4.93 4.29 17.15
CA LEU A 221 4.82 2.90 16.73
C LEU A 221 4.39 2.80 15.25
N GLY A 222 3.40 3.61 14.84
CA GLY A 222 2.97 3.70 13.44
C GLY A 222 4.06 4.22 12.51
N ILE A 223 4.74 5.30 12.87
CA ILE A 223 5.83 5.90 12.10
C ILE A 223 7.01 4.91 11.98
N SER A 224 7.39 4.25 13.06
CA SER A 224 8.44 3.23 13.06
C SER A 224 8.07 2.04 12.15
N SER A 225 6.82 1.57 12.24
CA SER A 225 6.33 0.46 11.42
C SER A 225 6.23 0.81 9.93
N PHE A 226 6.02 2.08 9.58
CA PHE A 226 6.10 2.55 8.20
C PHE A 226 7.55 2.74 7.77
N GLY A 227 8.33 3.47 8.56
CA GLY A 227 9.64 3.99 8.14
C GLY A 227 10.70 2.91 7.99
N LYS A 228 10.77 1.94 8.93
CA LYS A 228 11.74 0.86 8.88
C LYS A 228 11.61 0.04 7.59
N PRO A 229 10.46 -0.59 7.25
CA PRO A 229 10.34 -1.35 6.02
C PRO A 229 10.43 -0.51 4.76
N PHE A 230 9.99 0.74 4.81
CA PHE A 230 9.96 1.58 3.62
C PHE A 230 11.34 2.12 3.23
N PHE A 231 12.13 2.59 4.19
CA PHE A 231 13.41 3.23 3.93
C PHE A 231 14.63 2.35 4.19
N LEU A 232 14.52 1.38 5.11
CA LEU A 232 15.68 0.65 5.62
C LEU A 232 15.68 -0.86 5.27
N ASP A 233 14.59 -1.41 4.77
CA ASP A 233 14.56 -2.78 4.31
C ASP A 233 14.87 -2.88 2.81
N THR A 234 15.30 -4.07 2.39
CA THR A 234 15.61 -4.37 0.99
C THR A 234 14.34 -4.66 0.21
N ASN A 235 13.85 -3.67 -0.53
CA ASN A 235 12.67 -3.81 -1.39
C ASN A 235 12.91 -3.15 -2.75
N VAL A 236 12.86 -3.94 -3.82
CA VAL A 236 13.14 -3.48 -5.18
C VAL A 236 12.19 -2.38 -5.63
N LEU A 237 10.90 -2.48 -5.30
CA LEU A 237 9.91 -1.48 -5.71
C LEU A 237 10.16 -0.12 -5.04
N PHE A 238 10.54 -0.13 -3.74
CA PHE A 238 10.86 1.10 -3.01
C PHE A 238 12.19 1.70 -3.50
N LEU A 239 13.20 0.86 -3.75
CA LEU A 239 14.47 1.30 -4.33
C LEU A 239 14.26 1.96 -5.71
N LEU A 240 13.40 1.40 -6.56
CA LEU A 240 13.04 1.99 -7.86
C LEU A 240 12.32 3.33 -7.71
N LEU A 241 11.44 3.48 -6.72
CA LEU A 241 10.82 4.77 -6.42
C LEU A 241 11.89 5.83 -6.12
N PHE A 242 12.81 5.53 -5.20
CA PHE A 242 13.86 6.46 -4.81
C PHE A 242 14.82 6.77 -5.97
N LEU A 243 15.20 5.75 -6.75
CA LEU A 243 16.04 5.91 -7.95
C LEU A 243 15.40 6.86 -8.96
N PHE A 244 14.14 6.64 -9.32
CA PHE A 244 13.49 7.46 -10.36
C PHE A 244 13.18 8.88 -9.86
N VAL A 245 12.89 9.06 -8.58
CA VAL A 245 12.79 10.39 -7.97
C VAL A 245 14.15 11.11 -8.05
N PHE A 246 15.24 10.44 -7.69
CA PHE A 246 16.58 11.01 -7.80
C PHE A 246 16.93 11.38 -9.26
N LEU A 247 16.75 10.46 -10.20
CA LEU A 247 17.10 10.70 -11.63
C LEU A 247 16.31 11.87 -12.22
N LEU A 248 15.01 11.95 -11.96
CA LEU A 248 14.18 13.04 -12.48
C LEU A 248 14.47 14.38 -11.79
N SER A 249 14.60 14.38 -10.47
CA SER A 249 14.94 15.61 -9.76
C SER A 249 16.30 16.14 -10.16
N TYR A 250 17.30 15.27 -10.33
CA TYR A 250 18.62 15.65 -10.83
C TYR A 250 18.56 16.29 -12.22
N ASN A 251 17.77 15.72 -13.13
CA ASN A 251 17.66 16.25 -14.50
C ASN A 251 16.87 17.57 -14.59
N LYS A 252 15.95 17.85 -13.65
CA LYS A 252 15.06 19.01 -13.72
C LYS A 252 15.36 20.11 -12.71
N CYS A 253 16.05 19.79 -11.63
CA CYS A 253 16.31 20.74 -10.56
C CYS A 253 17.51 21.64 -10.90
N LYS A 254 17.29 22.94 -10.84
CA LYS A 254 18.37 23.95 -10.99
C LYS A 254 19.08 24.27 -9.66
N ASN A 255 18.51 23.83 -8.53
CA ASN A 255 19.05 24.10 -7.20
C ASN A 255 19.81 22.88 -6.68
N TYR A 256 21.12 23.05 -6.46
CA TYR A 256 22.00 21.99 -5.94
C TYR A 256 21.48 21.36 -4.64
N TYR A 257 21.03 22.16 -3.67
CA TYR A 257 20.50 21.63 -2.40
C TYR A 257 19.25 20.79 -2.57
N GLY A 258 18.35 21.18 -3.47
CA GLY A 258 17.16 20.38 -3.78
C GLY A 258 17.50 19.02 -4.39
N CYS A 259 18.48 18.98 -5.29
CA CYS A 259 18.99 17.74 -5.87
C CYS A 259 19.63 16.84 -4.80
N LEU A 260 20.46 17.43 -3.93
CA LEU A 260 21.14 16.68 -2.87
C LEU A 260 20.12 16.07 -1.89
N LEU A 261 19.15 16.85 -1.41
CA LEU A 261 18.13 16.36 -0.49
C LEU A 261 17.28 15.24 -1.12
N SER A 262 16.90 15.36 -2.40
CA SER A 262 16.11 14.33 -3.09
C SER A 262 16.89 13.03 -3.33
N ALA A 263 18.22 13.07 -3.29
CA ALA A 263 19.09 11.93 -3.46
C ALA A 263 19.25 11.09 -2.16
N ILE A 264 19.06 11.69 -1.00
CA ILE A 264 19.30 11.04 0.31
C ILE A 264 18.54 9.71 0.44
N PRO A 265 17.23 9.62 0.18
CA PRO A 265 16.51 8.34 0.32
C PRO A 265 17.08 7.24 -0.59
N PHE A 266 17.48 7.58 -1.81
CA PHE A 266 18.06 6.62 -2.75
C PHE A 266 19.40 6.09 -2.26
N PHE A 267 20.35 6.96 -1.95
CA PHE A 267 21.69 6.51 -1.55
C PHE A 267 21.67 5.77 -0.21
N LEU A 268 20.84 6.20 0.75
CA LEU A 268 20.69 5.48 2.00
C LEU A 268 20.15 4.07 1.77
N ASN A 269 19.05 3.93 1.03
CA ASN A 269 18.45 2.63 0.75
C ASN A 269 19.38 1.74 -0.10
N LEU A 270 20.08 2.31 -1.08
CA LEU A 270 21.06 1.58 -1.90
C LEU A 270 22.23 1.03 -1.05
N ILE A 271 22.77 1.84 -0.13
CA ILE A 271 23.86 1.41 0.76
C ILE A 271 23.37 0.25 1.64
N ILE A 272 22.17 0.35 2.20
CA ILE A 272 21.56 -0.71 3.02
C ILE A 272 21.33 -1.97 2.16
N TYR A 273 20.78 -1.80 0.96
CA TYR A 273 20.54 -2.92 0.04
C TYR A 273 21.82 -3.67 -0.31
N LEU A 274 22.87 -2.94 -0.72
CA LEU A 274 24.16 -3.53 -1.05
C LEU A 274 24.83 -4.13 0.19
N GLY A 275 24.79 -3.46 1.34
CA GLY A 275 25.37 -3.93 2.58
C GLY A 275 24.75 -5.25 3.04
N ASN A 276 23.43 -5.39 3.00
CA ASN A 276 22.76 -6.63 3.37
C ASN A 276 23.07 -7.76 2.38
N THR A 277 23.00 -7.48 1.06
CA THR A 277 23.24 -8.51 0.03
C THR A 277 24.69 -8.98 -0.01
N MET A 278 25.67 -8.05 0.07
CA MET A 278 27.08 -8.38 0.07
C MET A 278 27.53 -8.99 1.40
N GLY A 279 26.96 -8.54 2.52
CA GLY A 279 27.24 -9.07 3.85
C GLY A 279 26.95 -10.57 3.93
N GLU A 280 25.81 -11.02 3.45
CA GLU A 280 25.46 -12.45 3.38
C GLU A 280 26.42 -13.24 2.48
N SER A 281 26.77 -12.70 1.31
CA SER A 281 27.67 -13.37 0.37
C SER A 281 29.10 -13.49 0.90
N PHE A 282 29.63 -12.47 1.61
CA PHE A 282 30.97 -12.52 2.22
C PHE A 282 31.05 -13.48 3.40
N ILE A 283 29.99 -13.64 4.19
CA ILE A 283 29.94 -14.62 5.29
C ILE A 283 30.06 -16.05 4.74
N HIS A 284 29.38 -16.36 3.63
CA HIS A 284 29.47 -17.69 2.99
C HIS A 284 30.85 -18.00 2.40
N ILE A 285 31.57 -17.00 1.87
CA ILE A 285 32.87 -17.21 1.23
C ILE A 285 34.02 -17.41 2.26
N ARG A 286 33.94 -16.82 3.44
CA ARG A 286 35.06 -16.81 4.40
C ARG A 286 34.94 -17.73 5.60
N GLY A 287 33.78 -18.33 5.85
CA GLY A 287 33.57 -19.26 6.98
C GLY A 287 33.87 -18.69 8.38
N ASN A 288 34.07 -17.38 8.50
CA ASN A 288 34.46 -16.71 9.74
C ASN A 288 33.40 -15.70 10.16
N SER A 289 32.73 -15.98 11.25
CA SER A 289 31.64 -15.21 11.85
C SER A 289 32.00 -13.79 12.35
N ARG A 290 33.22 -13.30 12.13
CA ARG A 290 33.69 -12.00 12.62
C ARG A 290 33.86 -10.89 11.56
N ALA A 291 33.60 -11.14 10.30
CA ALA A 291 33.76 -10.15 9.24
C ALA A 291 32.39 -9.63 8.73
N GLN A 292 31.50 -9.20 9.61
CA GLN A 292 30.40 -8.33 9.22
C GLN A 292 30.97 -6.94 8.90
N ILE A 293 31.28 -6.69 7.63
CA ILE A 293 31.81 -5.40 7.16
C ILE A 293 30.77 -4.28 7.33
N TRP A 294 29.48 -4.63 7.36
CA TRP A 294 28.39 -3.70 7.57
C TRP A 294 27.23 -4.40 8.29
N ASP A 295 26.94 -3.97 9.49
CA ASP A 295 25.73 -4.41 10.22
C ASP A 295 24.68 -3.29 10.23
N SER A 296 23.70 -3.38 9.31
CA SER A 296 22.55 -2.48 9.28
C SER A 296 21.67 -2.59 10.54
N SER A 297 21.94 -3.60 11.39
CA SER A 297 21.22 -3.83 12.64
C SER A 297 21.32 -2.62 13.60
N HIS A 298 22.40 -1.84 13.55
CA HIS A 298 22.52 -0.64 14.36
C HIS A 298 21.48 0.42 14.02
N LEU A 299 21.18 0.64 12.72
CA LEU A 299 20.12 1.55 12.28
C LEU A 299 18.74 0.96 12.61
N THR A 300 18.55 -0.33 12.40
CA THR A 300 17.27 -0.99 12.69
C THR A 300 16.98 -1.08 14.19
N LYS A 301 18.00 -1.09 15.06
CA LYS A 301 17.84 -1.03 16.53
C LYS A 301 17.31 0.32 17.04
N LEU A 302 17.39 1.38 16.25
CA LEU A 302 16.76 2.66 16.58
C LEU A 302 15.23 2.54 16.61
N PHE A 303 14.68 1.64 15.81
CA PHE A 303 13.26 1.37 15.71
C PHE A 303 12.86 0.28 16.71
N THR A 304 11.71 0.44 17.32
CA THR A 304 11.26 -0.54 18.31
C THR A 304 10.11 -1.36 17.76
N ASP A 305 10.16 -2.65 18.00
CA ASP A 305 9.02 -3.53 17.72
C ASP A 305 7.90 -3.35 18.76
N THR A 306 8.23 -2.75 19.90
CA THR A 306 7.30 -2.48 21.01
C THR A 306 6.85 -1.03 21.09
N GLY A 307 7.37 -0.13 20.29
CA GLY A 307 6.98 1.29 20.23
C GLY A 307 7.28 2.12 21.48
N THR A 308 8.06 1.59 22.42
CA THR A 308 8.18 2.14 23.77
C THR A 308 9.41 2.99 24.03
N LYS A 309 10.25 3.23 23.03
CA LYS A 309 11.49 3.99 23.26
C LYS A 309 11.31 5.49 23.28
N LEU A 310 10.25 6.01 22.68
CA LEU A 310 10.00 7.44 22.62
C LEU A 310 9.59 7.99 23.99
N ALA A 311 10.42 8.84 24.54
CA ALA A 311 10.16 9.56 25.78
C ALA A 311 10.33 11.06 25.57
N LEU A 312 9.34 11.85 26.00
CA LEU A 312 9.37 13.32 25.87
C LEU A 312 10.60 13.95 26.51
N THR A 313 11.10 13.33 27.59
CA THR A 313 12.25 13.82 28.36
C THR A 313 13.60 13.36 27.80
N ARG A 314 13.65 12.50 26.80
CA ARG A 314 14.89 11.95 26.23
C ARG A 314 15.03 12.30 24.75
N PRO A 315 15.73 13.37 24.37
CA PRO A 315 15.86 13.79 22.97
C PRO A 315 16.35 12.70 22.02
N GLY A 316 17.27 11.84 22.47
CA GLY A 316 17.79 10.72 21.66
C GLY A 316 16.72 9.68 21.26
N SER A 317 15.61 9.58 22.00
CA SER A 317 14.52 8.67 21.66
C SER A 317 13.73 9.12 20.41
N TRP A 318 13.83 10.40 20.02
CA TRP A 318 13.15 10.96 18.84
C TRP A 318 13.91 10.72 17.54
N LEU A 319 15.14 10.22 17.61
CA LEU A 319 16.03 10.13 16.45
C LEU A 319 15.43 9.29 15.33
N ALA A 320 14.83 8.14 15.64
CA ALA A 320 14.21 7.27 14.64
C ALA A 320 13.02 7.95 13.95
N THR A 321 12.13 8.55 14.73
CA THR A 321 10.95 9.28 14.21
C THR A 321 11.38 10.46 13.34
N LEU A 322 12.35 11.27 13.79
CA LEU A 322 12.87 12.41 13.03
C LEU A 322 13.57 11.96 11.74
N LEU A 323 14.31 10.86 11.78
CA LEU A 323 14.93 10.27 10.59
C LEU A 323 13.87 9.91 9.55
N VAL A 324 12.82 9.19 9.94
CA VAL A 324 11.73 8.79 9.02
C VAL A 324 11.03 10.01 8.44
N LEU A 325 10.69 10.98 9.28
CA LEU A 325 10.02 12.21 8.82
C LEU A 325 10.92 13.04 7.90
N GLY A 326 12.21 13.13 8.20
CA GLY A 326 13.22 13.79 7.35
C GLY A 326 13.36 13.10 5.99
N LEU A 327 13.48 11.76 5.97
CA LEU A 327 13.54 10.98 4.72
C LEU A 327 12.26 11.10 3.90
N LEU A 328 11.10 11.09 4.56
CA LEU A 328 9.82 11.31 3.89
C LEU A 328 9.75 12.73 3.30
N ALA A 329 10.17 13.75 4.03
CA ALA A 329 10.22 15.12 3.52
C ALA A 329 11.16 15.24 2.31
N CYS A 330 12.34 14.61 2.34
CA CYS A 330 13.26 14.55 1.21
C CYS A 330 12.63 13.87 -0.01
N LEU A 331 11.92 12.76 0.18
CA LEU A 331 11.20 12.05 -0.88
C LEU A 331 10.09 12.92 -1.50
N LEU A 332 9.28 13.58 -0.66
CA LEU A 332 8.19 14.46 -1.13
C LEU A 332 8.74 15.67 -1.89
N LEU A 333 9.84 16.25 -1.42
CA LEU A 333 10.56 17.31 -2.14
C LEU A 333 11.03 16.79 -3.51
N GLY A 334 11.65 15.60 -3.54
CA GLY A 334 12.09 14.98 -4.78
C GLY A 334 10.95 14.75 -5.77
N ILE A 335 9.80 14.26 -5.31
CA ILE A 335 8.59 14.11 -6.14
C ILE A 335 8.14 15.48 -6.68
N TYR A 336 8.14 16.53 -5.84
CA TYR A 336 7.77 17.88 -6.27
C TYR A 336 8.69 18.42 -7.36
N LEU A 337 10.00 18.19 -7.24
CA LEU A 337 11.02 18.62 -8.19
C LEU A 337 10.98 17.82 -9.51
N SER A 338 10.53 16.57 -9.45
CA SER A 338 10.50 15.64 -10.60
C SER A 338 9.49 16.02 -11.70
N PHE A 339 8.51 16.87 -11.41
CA PHE A 339 7.45 17.20 -12.35
C PHE A 339 7.36 18.71 -12.63
N ASP A 340 7.27 19.08 -13.92
CA ASP A 340 7.06 20.47 -14.34
C ASP A 340 5.64 20.90 -13.98
N ASN A 341 4.65 20.01 -14.19
CA ASN A 341 3.27 20.24 -13.79
C ASN A 341 3.09 20.04 -12.28
N LYS A 342 3.10 21.15 -11.54
CA LYS A 342 2.99 21.15 -10.07
C LYS A 342 1.65 20.59 -9.56
N LYS A 343 0.58 20.60 -10.34
CA LYS A 343 -0.69 19.93 -9.98
C LYS A 343 -0.52 18.41 -9.96
N THR A 344 0.21 17.86 -10.94
CA THR A 344 0.55 16.44 -10.96
C THR A 344 1.45 16.08 -9.78
N ALA A 345 2.49 16.87 -9.52
CA ALA A 345 3.38 16.68 -8.38
C ALA A 345 2.60 16.67 -7.05
N SER A 346 1.75 17.67 -6.81
CA SER A 346 0.93 17.77 -5.59
C SER A 346 -0.03 16.58 -5.43
N PHE A 347 -0.62 16.10 -6.53
CA PHE A 347 -1.48 14.91 -6.48
C PHE A 347 -0.68 13.64 -6.12
N LEU A 348 0.53 13.47 -6.66
CA LEU A 348 1.39 12.33 -6.34
C LEU A 348 1.92 12.41 -4.89
N ILE A 349 2.21 13.61 -4.38
CA ILE A 349 2.53 13.84 -2.97
C ILE A 349 1.35 13.43 -2.09
N LEU A 350 0.12 13.83 -2.45
CA LEU A 350 -1.09 13.41 -1.72
C LEU A 350 -1.24 11.89 -1.71
N LEU A 351 -1.03 11.22 -2.85
CA LEU A 351 -1.06 9.75 -2.92
C LEU A 351 0.03 9.12 -2.06
N MET A 352 1.26 9.65 -2.08
CA MET A 352 2.36 9.13 -1.25
C MET A 352 2.03 9.28 0.24
N MET A 353 1.53 10.46 0.65
CA MET A 353 1.10 10.69 2.02
C MET A 353 -0.03 9.74 2.44
N MET A 354 -0.99 9.48 1.55
CA MET A 354 -2.05 8.51 1.80
C MET A 354 -1.49 7.10 2.01
N GLY A 355 -0.57 6.67 1.14
CA GLY A 355 0.11 5.37 1.30
C GLY A 355 0.87 5.26 2.62
N ALA A 356 1.60 6.31 3.01
CA ALA A 356 2.30 6.36 4.29
C ALA A 356 1.31 6.36 5.48
N CYS A 357 0.30 7.23 5.45
CA CYS A 357 -0.70 7.33 6.52
C CYS A 357 -1.50 6.03 6.67
N SER A 358 -1.79 5.31 5.56
CA SER A 358 -2.48 4.02 5.63
C SER A 358 -1.72 3.00 6.50
N ARG A 359 -0.40 3.08 6.54
CA ARG A 359 0.40 2.23 7.41
C ARG A 359 0.61 2.84 8.80
N ILE A 360 0.83 4.13 8.89
CA ILE A 360 1.04 4.84 10.17
C ILE A 360 -0.18 4.69 11.09
N ILE A 361 -1.40 4.71 10.54
CA ILE A 361 -2.64 4.52 11.31
C ILE A 361 -2.69 3.16 12.02
N MET A 362 -1.96 2.15 11.54
CA MET A 362 -1.86 0.85 12.19
C MET A 362 -1.21 0.91 13.58
N GLY A 363 -0.48 1.99 13.91
CA GLY A 363 -0.01 2.24 15.26
C GLY A 363 -1.14 2.36 16.29
N PHE A 364 -2.36 2.67 15.84
CA PHE A 364 -3.58 2.70 16.65
C PHE A 364 -4.33 1.36 16.67
N SER A 365 -3.71 0.29 16.20
CA SER A 365 -4.24 -1.08 16.26
C SER A 365 -3.32 -1.98 17.08
N PRO A 366 -3.85 -2.77 18.04
CA PRO A 366 -3.06 -3.71 18.82
C PRO A 366 -2.47 -4.85 17.96
N THR A 367 -3.01 -5.04 16.76
CA THR A 367 -2.56 -6.08 15.81
C THR A 367 -1.49 -5.58 14.84
N ILE A 368 -0.87 -4.43 15.07
CA ILE A 368 0.09 -3.81 14.15
C ILE A 368 1.16 -4.78 13.62
N TRP A 369 1.67 -5.66 14.48
CA TRP A 369 2.67 -6.68 14.13
C TRP A 369 2.02 -7.99 13.68
N ALA A 370 0.97 -8.43 14.37
CA ALA A 370 0.24 -9.65 14.04
C ALA A 370 -0.46 -9.59 12.67
N SER A 371 -0.82 -8.39 12.23
CA SER A 371 -1.41 -8.20 10.89
C SER A 371 -0.36 -8.32 9.76
N GLY A 372 0.92 -8.30 10.08
CA GLY A 372 2.00 -8.54 9.14
C GLY A 372 2.03 -7.63 7.92
N MET A 373 2.65 -8.11 6.84
CA MET A 373 2.89 -7.33 5.61
C MET A 373 1.63 -7.04 4.79
N ARG A 374 0.52 -7.77 4.97
CA ARG A 374 -0.73 -7.56 4.21
C ARG A 374 -1.29 -6.14 4.35
N THR A 375 -1.08 -5.49 5.49
CA THR A 375 -1.53 -4.12 5.74
C THR A 375 -0.72 -3.04 4.99
N TYR A 376 0.39 -3.42 4.34
CA TYR A 376 1.17 -2.54 3.46
C TYR A 376 0.64 -2.53 2.02
N TYR A 377 -0.37 -3.34 1.67
CA TYR A 377 -0.78 -3.49 0.28
C TYR A 377 -1.19 -2.17 -0.38
N ILE A 378 -1.89 -1.28 0.35
CA ILE A 378 -2.22 0.07 -0.14
C ILE A 378 -0.95 0.85 -0.49
N LEU A 379 0.05 0.83 0.40
CA LEU A 379 1.33 1.51 0.17
C LEU A 379 2.05 0.96 -1.06
N TYR A 380 2.09 -0.36 -1.25
CA TYR A 380 2.69 -0.97 -2.44
C TYR A 380 2.02 -0.53 -3.73
N ILE A 381 0.69 -0.51 -3.78
CA ILE A 381 -0.05 -0.06 -4.97
C ILE A 381 0.19 1.42 -5.25
N VAL A 382 0.18 2.26 -4.22
CA VAL A 382 0.51 3.68 -4.33
C VAL A 382 1.92 3.86 -4.88
N VAL A 383 2.91 3.18 -4.33
CA VAL A 383 4.31 3.25 -4.79
C VAL A 383 4.43 2.76 -6.24
N GLY A 384 3.75 1.68 -6.61
CA GLY A 384 3.69 1.20 -7.99
C GLY A 384 3.15 2.25 -8.96
N ILE A 385 2.08 2.96 -8.58
CA ILE A 385 1.52 4.07 -9.37
C ILE A 385 2.54 5.23 -9.48
N LEU A 386 3.22 5.59 -8.38
CA LEU A 386 4.24 6.63 -8.40
C LEU A 386 5.42 6.26 -9.32
N VAL A 387 5.93 5.04 -9.20
CA VAL A 387 7.00 4.51 -10.08
C VAL A 387 6.60 4.61 -11.55
N LEU A 388 5.39 4.18 -11.91
CA LEU A 388 4.89 4.26 -13.28
C LEU A 388 4.74 5.71 -13.77
N MET A 389 4.31 6.63 -12.91
CA MET A 389 4.21 8.05 -13.25
C MET A 389 5.58 8.69 -13.45
N LEU A 390 6.58 8.33 -12.64
CA LEU A 390 7.96 8.77 -12.78
C LEU A 390 8.59 8.19 -14.05
N VAL A 391 8.39 6.89 -14.33
CA VAL A 391 8.85 6.25 -15.57
C VAL A 391 8.21 6.94 -16.79
N LYS A 392 6.91 7.18 -16.77
CA LYS A 392 6.22 7.93 -17.85
C LYS A 392 6.86 9.31 -18.09
N GLU A 393 7.28 10.00 -17.05
CA GLU A 393 7.92 11.30 -17.16
C GLU A 393 9.37 11.17 -17.71
N LEU A 394 10.13 10.16 -17.27
CA LEU A 394 11.45 9.84 -17.79
C LEU A 394 11.42 9.50 -19.30
N LEU A 395 10.44 8.69 -19.72
CA LEU A 395 10.27 8.29 -21.13
C LEU A 395 10.02 9.49 -22.07
N LYS A 396 9.55 10.64 -21.56
CA LYS A 396 9.41 11.88 -22.35
C LYS A 396 10.74 12.60 -22.58
N THR A 397 11.69 12.46 -21.65
CA THR A 397 12.95 13.20 -21.65
C THR A 397 14.10 12.42 -22.25
N TRP A 398 13.99 11.10 -22.29
CA TRP A 398 15.06 10.22 -22.77
C TRP A 398 14.92 9.85 -24.24
N ASN A 399 16.04 9.53 -24.86
CA ASN A 399 16.04 9.02 -26.22
C ASN A 399 15.38 7.62 -26.30
N PRO A 400 14.87 7.19 -27.46
CA PRO A 400 14.16 5.93 -27.61
C PRO A 400 14.91 4.71 -27.09
N LYS A 401 16.24 4.63 -27.31
CA LYS A 401 17.07 3.50 -26.86
C LYS A 401 17.12 3.39 -25.33
N LYS A 402 17.28 4.52 -24.62
CA LYS A 402 17.25 4.53 -23.14
C LYS A 402 15.84 4.19 -22.60
N ALA A 403 14.81 4.66 -23.28
CA ALA A 403 13.43 4.36 -22.96
C ALA A 403 13.13 2.85 -23.06
N GLU A 404 13.54 2.21 -24.15
CA GLU A 404 13.42 0.76 -24.34
C GLU A 404 14.21 -0.04 -23.32
N LEU A 405 15.44 0.40 -22.99
CA LEU A 405 16.27 -0.26 -21.97
C LEU A 405 15.58 -0.27 -20.61
N VAL A 406 14.99 0.85 -20.17
CA VAL A 406 14.27 0.92 -18.88
C VAL A 406 13.03 0.03 -18.89
N GLN A 407 12.24 0.04 -19.97
CA GLN A 407 11.09 -0.83 -20.09
C GLN A 407 11.49 -2.31 -20.05
N PHE A 408 12.53 -2.68 -20.78
CA PHE A 408 13.09 -4.04 -20.76
C PHE A 408 13.58 -4.43 -19.36
N SER A 409 14.36 -3.56 -18.69
CA SER A 409 14.88 -3.82 -17.35
C SER A 409 13.77 -4.01 -16.33
N LEU A 410 12.72 -3.18 -16.36
CA LEU A 410 11.55 -3.33 -15.47
C LEU A 410 10.80 -4.63 -15.77
N THR A 411 10.70 -5.03 -17.03
CA THR A 411 10.07 -6.29 -17.42
C THR A 411 10.86 -7.49 -16.89
N MET A 412 12.18 -7.47 -17.03
CA MET A 412 13.06 -8.53 -16.50
C MET A 412 12.99 -8.61 -14.97
N LEU A 413 12.97 -7.46 -14.27
CA LEU A 413 12.80 -7.42 -12.82
C LEU A 413 11.45 -8.01 -12.40
N GLY A 414 10.35 -7.64 -13.07
CA GLY A 414 9.03 -8.20 -12.79
C GLY A 414 8.97 -9.73 -12.98
N ILE A 415 9.53 -10.24 -14.08
CA ILE A 415 9.63 -11.68 -14.34
C ILE A 415 10.50 -12.35 -13.28
N GLY A 416 11.67 -11.77 -12.97
CA GLY A 416 12.58 -12.29 -11.96
C GLY A 416 11.92 -12.42 -10.59
N THR A 417 11.13 -11.42 -10.18
CA THR A 417 10.38 -11.47 -8.91
C THR A 417 9.37 -12.61 -8.88
N ILE A 418 8.65 -12.85 -9.98
CA ILE A 418 7.70 -13.97 -10.09
C ILE A 418 8.45 -15.30 -9.98
N VAL A 419 9.54 -15.46 -10.75
CA VAL A 419 10.34 -16.70 -10.75
C VAL A 419 10.90 -16.98 -9.35
N LEU A 420 11.51 -15.98 -8.70
CA LEU A 420 12.02 -16.13 -7.33
C LEU A 420 10.90 -16.49 -6.34
N THR A 421 9.72 -15.89 -6.49
CA THR A 421 8.57 -16.23 -5.63
C THR A 421 8.09 -17.67 -5.84
N ILE A 422 8.19 -18.20 -7.06
CA ILE A 422 7.81 -19.60 -7.35
C ILE A 422 8.85 -20.58 -6.80
N ILE A 423 10.15 -20.25 -6.92
CA ILE A 423 11.24 -21.11 -6.45
C ILE A 423 11.28 -21.20 -4.92
N ASN A 424 11.02 -20.08 -4.23
CA ASN A 424 11.08 -19.97 -2.77
C ASN A 424 9.80 -20.46 -2.07
N ARG A 425 8.88 -21.11 -2.79
CA ARG A 425 7.65 -21.75 -2.28
C ARG A 425 7.73 -23.27 -2.28
#